data_3c8518efcaccc096b7d7dd3ad2718fb6
#
_entry.id   3c8518efcaccc096b7d7dd3ad2718fb6
#
_cell.length_a   1.000
_cell.length_b   1.000
_cell.length_c   1.000
_cell.angle_alpha   90.00
_cell.angle_beta   90.00
_cell.angle_gamma   90.00
#
_symmetry.space_group_name_H-M   'P 1'
#
loop_
_entity.id
_entity.type
_entity.pdbx_description
1 polymer ?
#
loop_
_entity_poly.entity_id
_entity_poly.type
_entity_poly.pdbx_seq_one_letter_code
_entity_poly.pdbx_strand_id
1 'polypeptide(L)'
;MTAALPPSLDGLRVLDFSRLLPGPYCTWLLADQGAEVIRVENPRELAKQAKVFGWDKMDAEDQARQRGRDMLARGKKSLRLDLGDSDAQAVLKRLVARVDVVVEDYRPGVLAGLGLSYEDLSALNPALVYVSLTLCGQTGPLRDKPGHDPVALALSGVMSRTGEDPEAPGLPGTPAADVLTGSHAAFATLAAVMSARATGLGRHVDVAMTECAMTLTANLLSRYETPADAPPRGSRRADLGLWRCADGRWLCTTDMEPRYWATFCEVMGRPDFIPLQLDASRRDEIRETLQALFAEKPRAHWLALFAEAGTQFAPVNDVTEALAEEQFRTRGAVVDVTLPGGTRQPQLGPPVRLGGEPAPRPAALPGHDNAEILERLGLEQEEITALSG
;
A
#
# COMPACT_ATOMS: atom_id res chain seq x y z
N MET A 1 21.25 24.38 17.33
CA MET A 1 20.86 23.63 16.14
C MET A 1 20.86 22.16 16.56
N THR A 2 19.71 21.52 16.69
CA THR A 2 19.63 20.06 16.89
C THR A 2 20.17 19.41 15.61
N ALA A 3 21.14 18.49 15.76
CA ALA A 3 21.64 17.72 14.62
C ALA A 3 20.47 17.02 13.93
N ALA A 4 20.47 17.01 12.58
CA ALA A 4 19.47 16.28 11.83
C ALA A 4 19.57 14.79 12.20
N LEU A 5 18.42 14.15 12.44
CA LEU A 5 18.39 12.72 12.71
C LEU A 5 18.79 11.94 11.45
N PRO A 6 19.55 10.86 11.58
CA PRO A 6 19.79 9.94 10.47
C PRO A 6 18.48 9.24 10.10
N PRO A 7 18.36 8.66 8.89
CA PRO A 7 17.23 7.82 8.52
C PRO A 7 17.04 6.67 9.51
N SER A 8 15.78 6.39 9.86
CA SER A 8 15.46 5.42 10.94
C SER A 8 15.88 3.99 10.64
N LEU A 9 15.98 3.63 9.35
CA LEU A 9 16.38 2.30 8.86
C LEU A 9 17.76 2.33 8.18
N ASP A 10 18.58 3.33 8.46
CA ASP A 10 19.96 3.37 7.97
C ASP A 10 20.70 2.08 8.39
N GLY A 11 21.42 1.49 7.44
CA GLY A 11 22.12 0.20 7.61
C GLY A 11 21.24 -1.06 7.49
N LEU A 12 19.92 -0.94 7.33
CA LEU A 12 19.07 -2.09 6.98
C LEU A 12 19.17 -2.37 5.47
N ARG A 13 19.51 -3.61 5.09
CA ARG A 13 19.67 -4.05 3.69
C ARG A 13 18.62 -5.07 3.31
N VAL A 14 17.89 -4.79 2.24
CA VAL A 14 16.77 -5.58 1.75
C VAL A 14 17.02 -6.02 0.31
N LEU A 15 16.90 -7.30 0.03
CA LEU A 15 16.88 -7.85 -1.32
C LEU A 15 15.41 -8.13 -1.69
N ASP A 16 14.91 -7.40 -2.69
CA ASP A 16 13.50 -7.36 -3.06
C ASP A 16 13.27 -8.10 -4.39
N PHE A 17 12.69 -9.30 -4.32
CA PHE A 17 12.27 -10.09 -5.49
C PHE A 17 10.80 -9.86 -5.85
N SER A 18 10.11 -9.00 -5.13
CA SER A 18 8.68 -8.85 -5.25
C SER A 18 8.24 -8.06 -6.49
N ARG A 19 6.99 -8.28 -6.88
CA ARG A 19 6.40 -7.76 -8.11
C ARG A 19 5.03 -7.17 -7.81
N LEU A 20 4.43 -6.52 -8.79
CA LEU A 20 3.07 -5.96 -8.73
C LEU A 20 2.92 -4.94 -7.61
N LEU A 21 2.20 -5.25 -6.51
CA LEU A 21 1.82 -4.23 -5.52
C LEU A 21 2.21 -4.57 -4.07
N PRO A 22 1.79 -5.67 -3.41
CA PRO A 22 1.95 -5.82 -1.96
C PRO A 22 3.41 -5.88 -1.52
N GLY A 23 4.25 -6.66 -2.20
CA GLY A 23 5.68 -6.74 -1.91
C GLY A 23 6.43 -5.44 -2.19
N PRO A 24 6.32 -4.86 -3.39
CA PRO A 24 6.90 -3.55 -3.69
C PRO A 24 6.41 -2.43 -2.75
N TYR A 25 5.17 -2.48 -2.28
CA TYR A 25 4.64 -1.54 -1.30
C TYR A 25 5.34 -1.71 0.07
N CYS A 26 5.52 -2.94 0.52
CA CYS A 26 6.28 -3.24 1.73
C CYS A 26 7.70 -2.63 1.66
N THR A 27 8.43 -2.95 0.61
CA THR A 27 9.83 -2.53 0.47
C THR A 27 9.98 -1.03 0.14
N TRP A 28 8.96 -0.40 -0.47
CA TRP A 28 8.89 1.05 -0.60
C TRP A 28 8.77 1.75 0.77
N LEU A 29 7.93 1.25 1.68
CA LEU A 29 7.82 1.79 3.04
C LEU A 29 9.16 1.73 3.78
N LEU A 30 9.93 0.64 3.59
CA LEU A 30 11.26 0.49 4.20
C LEU A 30 12.28 1.45 3.55
N ALA A 31 12.26 1.59 2.22
CA ALA A 31 13.14 2.50 1.49
C ALA A 31 12.91 3.97 1.86
N ASP A 32 11.65 4.39 2.00
CA ASP A 32 11.30 5.75 2.41
C ASP A 32 11.72 6.08 3.85
N GLN A 33 12.03 5.07 4.68
CA GLN A 33 12.63 5.23 6.01
C GLN A 33 14.17 5.04 6.01
N GLY A 34 14.79 4.89 4.84
CA GLY A 34 16.24 4.86 4.67
C GLY A 34 16.88 3.48 4.58
N ALA A 35 16.11 2.39 4.48
CA ALA A 35 16.69 1.09 4.18
C ALA A 35 17.30 1.06 2.77
N GLU A 36 18.46 0.41 2.61
CA GLU A 36 19.01 0.10 1.29
C GLU A 36 18.24 -1.07 0.69
N VAL A 37 17.37 -0.79 -0.27
CA VAL A 37 16.58 -1.81 -0.97
C VAL A 37 17.17 -2.05 -2.36
N ILE A 38 17.57 -3.29 -2.62
CA ILE A 38 18.02 -3.77 -3.94
C ILE A 38 16.86 -4.57 -4.55
N ARG A 39 16.22 -3.99 -5.56
CA ARG A 39 15.17 -4.67 -6.32
C ARG A 39 15.78 -5.53 -7.41
N VAL A 40 15.52 -6.84 -7.35
CA VAL A 40 15.94 -7.81 -8.37
C VAL A 40 14.90 -7.83 -9.48
N GLU A 41 15.30 -7.50 -10.69
CA GLU A 41 14.41 -7.39 -11.84
C GLU A 41 14.76 -8.43 -12.90
N ASN A 42 13.87 -9.41 -13.05
CA ASN A 42 14.03 -10.45 -14.06
C ASN A 42 13.73 -9.90 -15.48
N PRO A 43 14.68 -9.89 -16.43
CA PRO A 43 14.48 -9.34 -17.76
C PRO A 43 13.33 -10.00 -18.52
N ARG A 44 13.07 -11.29 -18.29
CA ARG A 44 11.95 -12.02 -18.93
C ARG A 44 10.60 -11.50 -18.45
N GLU A 45 10.49 -11.14 -17.18
CA GLU A 45 9.26 -10.58 -16.61
C GLU A 45 9.07 -9.13 -17.02
N LEU A 46 10.13 -8.34 -17.03
CA LEU A 46 10.10 -6.96 -17.55
C LEU A 46 9.62 -6.93 -19.00
N ALA A 47 10.12 -7.81 -19.86
CA ALA A 47 9.70 -7.89 -21.25
C ALA A 47 8.21 -8.28 -21.40
N LYS A 48 7.70 -9.18 -20.54
CA LYS A 48 6.27 -9.52 -20.53
C LYS A 48 5.42 -8.32 -20.10
N GLN A 49 5.81 -7.61 -19.03
CA GLN A 49 5.11 -6.42 -18.56
C GLN A 49 5.12 -5.31 -19.61
N ALA A 50 6.26 -5.06 -20.23
CA ALA A 50 6.39 -4.06 -21.30
C ALA A 50 5.40 -4.32 -22.45
N LYS A 51 5.23 -5.58 -22.87
CA LYS A 51 4.24 -5.96 -23.89
C LYS A 51 2.80 -5.76 -23.44
N VAL A 52 2.48 -6.16 -22.19
CA VAL A 52 1.11 -6.03 -21.65
C VAL A 52 0.69 -4.57 -21.57
N PHE A 53 1.58 -3.69 -21.14
CA PHE A 53 1.31 -2.26 -20.96
C PHE A 53 1.69 -1.40 -22.17
N GLY A 54 2.21 -1.99 -23.26
CA GLY A 54 2.61 -1.28 -24.47
C GLY A 54 3.88 -0.45 -24.33
N TRP A 55 4.66 -0.66 -23.27
CA TRP A 55 5.91 0.09 -23.04
C TRP A 55 7.03 -0.30 -24.01
N ASP A 56 6.96 -1.49 -24.57
CA ASP A 56 7.88 -1.98 -25.64
C ASP A 56 7.78 -1.17 -26.95
N LYS A 57 6.70 -0.38 -27.10
CA LYS A 57 6.49 0.51 -28.25
C LYS A 57 6.91 1.96 -28.00
N MET A 58 7.31 2.29 -26.78
CA MET A 58 7.79 3.61 -26.38
C MET A 58 9.26 3.77 -26.77
N ASP A 59 9.67 5.00 -27.05
CA ASP A 59 11.10 5.32 -27.16
C ASP A 59 11.79 5.28 -25.77
N ALA A 60 13.11 5.37 -25.77
CA ALA A 60 13.90 5.25 -24.53
C ALA A 60 13.60 6.36 -23.51
N GLU A 61 13.29 7.59 -23.97
CA GLU A 61 12.96 8.70 -23.09
C GLU A 61 11.59 8.50 -22.42
N ASP A 62 10.60 8.07 -23.20
CA ASP A 62 9.27 7.75 -22.69
C ASP A 62 9.30 6.56 -21.73
N GLN A 63 10.09 5.52 -22.03
CA GLN A 63 10.30 4.40 -21.11
C GLN A 63 10.94 4.86 -19.79
N ALA A 64 11.96 5.71 -19.85
CA ALA A 64 12.62 6.26 -18.67
C ALA A 64 11.65 7.10 -17.83
N ARG A 65 10.85 7.94 -18.48
CA ARG A 65 9.84 8.76 -17.82
C ARG A 65 8.74 7.89 -17.19
N GLN A 66 8.25 6.87 -17.91
CA GLN A 66 7.26 5.91 -17.38
C GLN A 66 7.81 5.16 -16.18
N ARG A 67 9.07 4.72 -16.23
CA ARG A 67 9.74 4.07 -15.12
C ARG A 67 9.86 5.00 -13.90
N GLY A 68 10.26 6.25 -14.11
CA GLY A 68 10.39 7.25 -13.06
C GLY A 68 9.07 7.54 -12.31
N ARG A 69 7.93 7.24 -12.92
CA ARG A 69 6.60 7.35 -12.30
C ARG A 69 6.29 6.22 -11.29
N ASP A 70 7.00 5.11 -11.37
CA ASP A 70 6.79 3.98 -10.45
C ASP A 70 7.25 4.35 -9.04
N MET A 71 6.32 4.90 -8.26
CA MET A 71 6.61 5.32 -6.89
C MET A 71 6.97 4.14 -5.96
N LEU A 72 6.54 2.92 -6.28
CA LEU A 72 6.87 1.73 -5.50
C LEU A 72 8.32 1.25 -5.73
N ALA A 73 8.95 1.71 -6.82
CA ALA A 73 10.37 1.49 -7.09
C ALA A 73 11.25 2.70 -6.67
N ARG A 74 10.61 3.79 -6.21
CA ARG A 74 11.32 4.99 -5.77
C ARG A 74 12.29 4.71 -4.62
N GLY A 75 13.49 5.29 -4.73
CA GLY A 75 14.52 5.17 -3.68
C GLY A 75 15.21 3.81 -3.61
N LYS A 76 14.79 2.83 -4.41
CA LYS A 76 15.42 1.51 -4.50
C LYS A 76 16.51 1.49 -5.56
N LYS A 77 17.53 0.66 -5.35
CA LYS A 77 18.50 0.27 -6.37
C LYS A 77 17.91 -0.81 -7.27
N SER A 78 18.27 -0.80 -8.54
CA SER A 78 17.82 -1.80 -9.52
C SER A 78 18.97 -2.73 -9.92
N LEU A 79 18.78 -4.03 -9.65
CA LEU A 79 19.67 -5.11 -10.07
C LEU A 79 18.92 -5.99 -11.08
N ARG A 80 19.28 -5.90 -12.36
CA ARG A 80 18.69 -6.71 -13.42
C ARG A 80 19.44 -8.01 -13.58
N LEU A 81 18.81 -9.15 -13.24
CA LEU A 81 19.39 -10.48 -13.37
C LEU A 81 18.33 -11.48 -13.84
N ASP A 82 18.71 -12.40 -14.74
CA ASP A 82 17.85 -13.53 -15.12
C ASP A 82 17.88 -14.61 -14.05
N LEU A 83 16.79 -14.77 -13.32
CA LEU A 83 16.68 -15.78 -12.26
C LEU A 83 16.79 -17.22 -12.77
N GLY A 84 16.65 -17.46 -14.07
CA GLY A 84 16.88 -18.78 -14.69
C GLY A 84 18.36 -19.09 -15.00
N ASP A 85 19.24 -18.10 -14.84
CA ASP A 85 20.68 -18.25 -15.06
C ASP A 85 21.37 -18.71 -13.76
N SER A 86 22.20 -19.75 -13.85
CA SER A 86 22.96 -20.31 -12.72
C SER A 86 23.97 -19.34 -12.14
N ASP A 87 24.63 -18.51 -12.98
CA ASP A 87 25.60 -17.54 -12.51
C ASP A 87 24.92 -16.37 -11.79
N ALA A 88 23.76 -15.93 -12.30
CA ALA A 88 22.91 -14.98 -11.60
C ALA A 88 22.43 -15.51 -10.23
N GLN A 89 22.03 -16.78 -10.15
CA GLN A 89 21.67 -17.42 -8.89
C GLN A 89 22.85 -17.48 -7.90
N ALA A 90 24.06 -17.78 -8.39
CA ALA A 90 25.27 -17.78 -7.55
C ALA A 90 25.56 -16.38 -6.99
N VAL A 91 25.40 -15.33 -7.81
CA VAL A 91 25.53 -13.94 -7.38
C VAL A 91 24.49 -13.56 -6.33
N LEU A 92 23.22 -13.95 -6.53
CA LEU A 92 22.16 -13.71 -5.54
C LEU A 92 22.45 -14.35 -4.20
N LYS A 93 22.96 -15.59 -4.18
CA LYS A 93 23.40 -16.26 -2.96
C LYS A 93 24.54 -15.53 -2.24
N ARG A 94 25.49 -14.93 -2.99
CA ARG A 94 26.55 -14.07 -2.41
C ARG A 94 25.97 -12.76 -1.83
N LEU A 95 24.94 -12.18 -2.46
CA LEU A 95 24.24 -11.01 -1.94
C LEU A 95 23.51 -11.32 -0.63
N VAL A 96 22.83 -12.49 -0.56
CA VAL A 96 22.08 -12.89 0.64
C VAL A 96 22.95 -12.95 1.89
N ALA A 97 24.22 -13.34 1.76
CA ALA A 97 25.16 -13.31 2.89
C ALA A 97 25.45 -11.88 3.42
N ARG A 98 25.01 -10.83 2.71
CA ARG A 98 25.29 -9.43 3.01
C ARG A 98 24.05 -8.58 3.23
N VAL A 99 22.84 -9.17 3.19
CA VAL A 99 21.58 -8.46 3.46
C VAL A 99 20.91 -8.99 4.71
N ASP A 100 20.05 -8.18 5.30
CA ASP A 100 19.30 -8.54 6.51
C ASP A 100 17.96 -9.19 6.16
N VAL A 101 17.38 -8.82 5.00
CA VAL A 101 16.02 -9.19 4.62
C VAL A 101 15.98 -9.61 3.15
N VAL A 102 15.21 -10.66 2.87
CA VAL A 102 14.70 -11.02 1.54
C VAL A 102 13.20 -10.86 1.55
N VAL A 103 12.64 -10.21 0.51
CA VAL A 103 11.18 -10.09 0.30
C VAL A 103 10.82 -10.68 -1.05
N GLU A 104 9.80 -11.55 -1.09
CA GLU A 104 9.32 -12.16 -2.33
C GLU A 104 7.79 -12.30 -2.34
N ASP A 105 7.20 -12.36 -3.54
CA ASP A 105 5.77 -12.56 -3.75
C ASP A 105 5.45 -13.59 -4.85
N TYR A 106 6.33 -14.56 -5.03
CA TYR A 106 6.09 -15.69 -5.92
C TYR A 106 5.10 -16.68 -5.30
N ARG A 107 4.49 -17.51 -6.14
CA ARG A 107 3.72 -18.64 -5.63
C ARG A 107 4.62 -19.57 -4.80
N PRO A 108 4.07 -20.18 -3.74
CA PRO A 108 4.84 -21.11 -2.91
C PRO A 108 5.59 -22.16 -3.73
N GLY A 109 6.89 -22.32 -3.45
CA GLY A 109 7.75 -23.28 -4.13
C GLY A 109 8.46 -22.77 -5.38
N VAL A 110 8.11 -21.62 -5.96
CA VAL A 110 8.76 -21.11 -7.18
C VAL A 110 10.24 -20.78 -6.91
N LEU A 111 10.54 -19.99 -5.88
CA LEU A 111 11.92 -19.66 -5.53
C LEU A 111 12.69 -20.88 -5.00
N ALA A 112 12.01 -21.82 -4.34
CA ALA A 112 12.61 -23.10 -3.95
C ALA A 112 13.12 -23.89 -5.16
N GLY A 113 12.36 -23.89 -6.27
CA GLY A 113 12.79 -24.51 -7.53
C GLY A 113 14.02 -23.86 -8.17
N LEU A 114 14.40 -22.67 -7.71
CA LEU A 114 15.60 -21.93 -8.14
C LEU A 114 16.74 -22.00 -7.10
N GLY A 115 16.58 -22.77 -6.00
CA GLY A 115 17.55 -22.82 -4.91
C GLY A 115 17.66 -21.52 -4.12
N LEU A 116 16.56 -20.78 -4.03
CA LEU A 116 16.41 -19.49 -3.34
C LEU A 116 15.31 -19.55 -2.26
N SER A 117 15.02 -20.74 -1.71
CA SER A 117 14.09 -20.90 -0.58
C SER A 117 14.66 -20.31 0.71
N TYR A 118 13.80 -20.15 1.73
CA TYR A 118 14.28 -19.80 3.07
C TYR A 118 15.31 -20.78 3.59
N GLU A 119 15.09 -22.08 3.42
CA GLU A 119 15.99 -23.15 3.86
C GLU A 119 17.36 -23.03 3.19
N ASP A 120 17.38 -22.78 1.87
CA ASP A 120 18.64 -22.60 1.12
C ASP A 120 19.40 -21.37 1.58
N LEU A 121 18.70 -20.25 1.76
CA LEU A 121 19.32 -18.96 2.03
C LEU A 121 19.66 -18.75 3.50
N SER A 122 18.88 -19.29 4.43
CA SER A 122 19.20 -19.24 5.87
C SER A 122 20.42 -20.08 6.24
N ALA A 123 20.74 -21.11 5.46
CA ALA A 123 22.00 -21.83 5.60
C ALA A 123 23.24 -20.98 5.28
N LEU A 124 23.09 -19.96 4.41
CA LEU A 124 24.14 -19.01 4.06
C LEU A 124 24.19 -17.81 5.02
N ASN A 125 23.03 -17.41 5.54
CA ASN A 125 22.86 -16.32 6.48
C ASN A 125 21.86 -16.70 7.57
N PRO A 126 22.30 -17.25 8.71
CA PRO A 126 21.41 -17.67 9.80
C PRO A 126 20.56 -16.54 10.40
N ALA A 127 20.99 -15.28 10.26
CA ALA A 127 20.26 -14.12 10.75
C ALA A 127 19.24 -13.57 9.73
N LEU A 128 19.10 -14.20 8.55
CA LEU A 128 18.26 -13.75 7.46
C LEU A 128 16.78 -13.74 7.85
N VAL A 129 16.13 -12.61 7.65
CA VAL A 129 14.67 -12.51 7.66
C VAL A 129 14.15 -12.71 6.23
N TYR A 130 13.36 -13.76 6.00
CA TYR A 130 12.80 -14.09 4.69
C TYR A 130 11.29 -13.89 4.71
N VAL A 131 10.79 -12.96 3.92
CA VAL A 131 9.38 -12.53 3.92
C VAL A 131 8.70 -12.99 2.63
N SER A 132 7.75 -13.89 2.74
CA SER A 132 6.92 -14.36 1.63
C SER A 132 5.53 -13.76 1.70
N LEU A 133 5.12 -13.06 0.65
CA LEU A 133 3.77 -12.52 0.51
C LEU A 133 3.00 -13.34 -0.52
N THR A 134 1.95 -14.01 -0.10
CA THR A 134 1.15 -14.84 -1.00
C THR A 134 -0.36 -14.61 -0.80
N LEU A 135 -1.18 -15.12 -1.71
CA LEU A 135 -2.63 -14.95 -1.57
C LEU A 135 -3.17 -15.57 -0.27
N CYS A 136 -2.79 -16.83 0.03
CA CYS A 136 -3.36 -17.61 1.13
C CYS A 136 -2.32 -18.20 2.09
N GLY A 137 -1.08 -17.71 2.10
CA GLY A 137 0.00 -18.22 2.95
C GLY A 137 0.76 -19.40 2.34
N GLN A 138 1.81 -19.84 3.05
CA GLN A 138 2.73 -20.93 2.63
C GLN A 138 2.17 -22.31 2.94
N THR A 139 1.07 -22.40 3.68
CA THR A 139 0.47 -23.65 4.15
C THR A 139 -1.05 -23.68 3.94
N GLY A 140 -1.70 -24.79 4.28
CA GLY A 140 -3.15 -24.93 4.23
C GLY A 140 -3.70 -25.33 2.85
N PRO A 141 -5.02 -25.60 2.77
CA PRO A 141 -5.66 -26.19 1.58
C PRO A 141 -5.72 -25.23 0.38
N LEU A 142 -5.57 -23.91 0.59
CA LEU A 142 -5.59 -22.89 -0.45
C LEU A 142 -4.20 -22.36 -0.82
N ARG A 143 -3.12 -22.97 -0.31
CA ARG A 143 -1.73 -22.56 -0.52
C ARG A 143 -1.41 -22.23 -1.98
N ASP A 144 -1.83 -23.06 -2.90
CA ASP A 144 -1.49 -22.96 -4.33
C ASP A 144 -2.58 -22.18 -5.15
N LYS A 145 -3.59 -21.63 -4.45
CA LYS A 145 -4.66 -20.87 -5.12
C LYS A 145 -4.10 -19.58 -5.74
N PRO A 146 -4.34 -19.35 -7.05
CA PRO A 146 -3.98 -18.08 -7.67
C PRO A 146 -5.03 -17.00 -7.36
N GLY A 147 -4.60 -15.73 -7.33
CA GLY A 147 -5.51 -14.60 -7.20
C GLY A 147 -4.77 -13.29 -6.97
N HIS A 148 -5.53 -12.21 -7.00
CA HIS A 148 -5.13 -10.85 -6.72
C HIS A 148 -6.05 -10.26 -5.66
N ASP A 149 -5.87 -8.98 -5.33
CA ASP A 149 -6.63 -8.23 -4.33
C ASP A 149 -8.12 -8.59 -4.22
N PRO A 150 -8.93 -8.59 -5.30
CA PRO A 150 -10.36 -8.89 -5.17
C PRO A 150 -10.65 -10.31 -4.68
N VAL A 151 -9.77 -11.27 -5.00
CA VAL A 151 -9.91 -12.66 -4.52
C VAL A 151 -9.62 -12.73 -3.02
N ALA A 152 -8.62 -11.98 -2.53
CA ALA A 152 -8.33 -11.88 -1.09
C ALA A 152 -9.49 -11.24 -0.33
N LEU A 153 -10.06 -10.13 -0.83
CA LEU A 153 -11.22 -9.46 -0.24
C LEU A 153 -12.47 -10.35 -0.23
N ALA A 154 -12.67 -11.15 -1.27
CA ALA A 154 -13.81 -12.08 -1.34
C ALA A 154 -13.65 -13.22 -0.31
N LEU A 155 -12.48 -13.85 -0.25
CA LEU A 155 -12.22 -14.96 0.68
C LEU A 155 -12.24 -14.52 2.15
N SER A 156 -11.75 -13.31 2.45
CA SER A 156 -11.71 -12.77 3.81
C SER A 156 -13.06 -12.31 4.36
N GLY A 157 -14.12 -12.32 3.56
CA GLY A 157 -15.44 -11.82 3.95
C GLY A 157 -15.60 -10.29 3.82
N VAL A 158 -14.53 -9.54 3.55
CA VAL A 158 -14.58 -8.06 3.42
C VAL A 158 -15.48 -7.62 2.29
N MET A 159 -15.43 -8.32 1.15
CA MET A 159 -16.25 -7.97 -0.01
C MET A 159 -17.74 -8.08 0.29
N SER A 160 -18.18 -8.97 1.19
CA SER A 160 -19.56 -9.05 1.64
C SER A 160 -20.05 -7.78 2.36
N ARG A 161 -19.11 -6.93 2.80
CA ARG A 161 -19.38 -5.68 3.50
C ARG A 161 -19.19 -4.43 2.64
N THR A 162 -18.77 -4.62 1.38
CA THR A 162 -18.46 -3.53 0.44
C THR A 162 -19.66 -3.22 -0.44
N GLY A 163 -19.90 -1.92 -0.70
CA GLY A 163 -21.05 -1.45 -1.49
C GLY A 163 -22.23 -1.04 -0.64
N GLU A 164 -23.21 -0.41 -1.28
CA GLU A 164 -24.43 0.12 -0.64
C GLU A 164 -25.64 -0.79 -0.84
N ASP A 165 -25.71 -1.51 -1.97
CA ASP A 165 -26.79 -2.43 -2.27
C ASP A 165 -26.72 -3.66 -1.34
N PRO A 166 -27.73 -3.91 -0.49
CA PRO A 166 -27.75 -5.08 0.38
C PRO A 166 -27.73 -6.41 -0.39
N GLU A 167 -28.22 -6.45 -1.63
CA GLU A 167 -28.31 -7.66 -2.45
C GLU A 167 -27.06 -7.91 -3.31
N ALA A 168 -26.23 -6.87 -3.59
CA ALA A 168 -25.08 -6.98 -4.47
C ALA A 168 -23.78 -6.46 -3.82
N PRO A 169 -22.75 -7.31 -3.63
CA PRO A 169 -21.45 -6.84 -3.15
C PRO A 169 -20.79 -5.92 -4.17
N GLY A 170 -20.14 -4.85 -3.67
CA GLY A 170 -19.39 -3.93 -4.51
C GLY A 170 -17.93 -4.37 -4.63
N LEU A 171 -17.37 -4.21 -5.83
CA LEU A 171 -15.92 -4.33 -6.03
C LEU A 171 -15.25 -3.02 -5.62
N PRO A 172 -14.31 -3.01 -4.65
CA PRO A 172 -13.58 -1.79 -4.31
C PRO A 172 -12.79 -1.24 -5.50
N GLY A 173 -12.80 0.07 -5.67
CA GLY A 173 -12.03 0.76 -6.70
C GLY A 173 -10.54 0.92 -6.37
N THR A 174 -10.10 0.43 -5.21
CA THR A 174 -8.71 0.50 -4.72
C THR A 174 -8.26 -0.86 -4.20
N PRO A 175 -6.99 -1.25 -4.39
CA PRO A 175 -6.45 -2.54 -3.98
C PRO A 175 -6.18 -2.59 -2.47
N ALA A 176 -7.24 -2.67 -1.67
CA ALA A 176 -7.17 -2.56 -0.21
C ALA A 176 -6.43 -3.75 0.44
N ALA A 177 -6.62 -4.97 -0.06
CA ALA A 177 -5.91 -6.15 0.45
C ALA A 177 -4.41 -6.07 0.16
N ASP A 178 -4.02 -5.65 -1.04
CA ASP A 178 -2.61 -5.50 -1.43
C ASP A 178 -1.88 -4.49 -0.53
N VAL A 179 -2.45 -3.28 -0.39
CA VAL A 179 -1.85 -2.20 0.41
C VAL A 179 -1.76 -2.58 1.88
N LEU A 180 -2.81 -3.19 2.42
CA LEU A 180 -2.82 -3.66 3.81
C LEU A 180 -1.80 -4.78 4.03
N THR A 181 -1.69 -5.72 3.09
CA THR A 181 -0.69 -6.79 3.13
C THR A 181 0.73 -6.23 3.12
N GLY A 182 1.03 -5.28 2.23
CA GLY A 182 2.34 -4.62 2.21
C GLY A 182 2.67 -3.90 3.52
N SER A 183 1.67 -3.25 4.14
CA SER A 183 1.83 -2.59 5.44
C SER A 183 2.10 -3.59 6.57
N HIS A 184 1.35 -4.70 6.63
CA HIS A 184 1.60 -5.78 7.61
C HIS A 184 2.94 -6.46 7.39
N ALA A 185 3.33 -6.69 6.14
CA ALA A 185 4.64 -7.24 5.79
C ALA A 185 5.78 -6.33 6.27
N ALA A 186 5.68 -5.01 6.07
CA ALA A 186 6.67 -4.06 6.57
C ALA A 186 6.78 -4.11 8.10
N PHE A 187 5.65 -4.12 8.81
CA PHE A 187 5.62 -4.29 10.28
C PHE A 187 6.27 -5.61 10.72
N ALA A 188 5.86 -6.74 10.11
CA ALA A 188 6.39 -8.06 10.45
C ALA A 188 7.88 -8.18 10.14
N THR A 189 8.35 -7.58 9.04
CA THR A 189 9.77 -7.49 8.69
C THR A 189 10.56 -6.81 9.80
N LEU A 190 10.12 -5.64 10.27
CA LEU A 190 10.83 -4.91 11.32
C LEU A 190 10.84 -5.68 12.64
N ALA A 191 9.72 -6.29 13.03
CA ALA A 191 9.65 -7.14 14.22
C ALA A 191 10.62 -8.34 14.13
N ALA A 192 10.70 -8.98 12.96
CA ALA A 192 11.62 -10.09 12.72
C ALA A 192 13.09 -9.64 12.73
N VAL A 193 13.42 -8.50 12.12
CA VAL A 193 14.76 -7.90 12.14
C VAL A 193 15.19 -7.55 13.56
N MET A 194 14.32 -6.94 14.37
CA MET A 194 14.60 -6.66 15.78
C MET A 194 14.97 -7.94 16.54
N SER A 195 14.19 -9.02 16.31
CA SER A 195 14.47 -10.33 16.90
C SER A 195 15.79 -10.91 16.40
N ALA A 196 16.05 -10.84 15.10
CA ALA A 196 17.29 -11.38 14.50
C ALA A 196 18.53 -10.62 15.02
N ARG A 197 18.46 -9.31 15.17
CA ARG A 197 19.54 -8.48 15.77
C ARG A 197 19.81 -8.84 17.23
N ALA A 198 18.79 -9.22 17.98
CA ALA A 198 18.92 -9.61 19.39
C ALA A 198 19.42 -11.05 19.59
N THR A 199 19.08 -11.96 18.69
CA THR A 199 19.32 -13.40 18.87
C THR A 199 20.38 -13.99 17.92
N GLY A 200 20.71 -13.28 16.85
CA GLY A 200 21.52 -13.81 15.74
C GLY A 200 20.77 -14.79 14.83
N LEU A 201 19.48 -15.01 15.06
CA LEU A 201 18.66 -15.95 14.31
C LEU A 201 17.52 -15.22 13.57
N GLY A 202 17.51 -15.36 12.25
CA GLY A 202 16.44 -14.92 11.38
C GLY A 202 15.22 -15.84 11.43
N ARG A 203 14.27 -15.59 10.54
CA ARG A 203 13.06 -16.41 10.41
C ARG A 203 12.38 -16.27 9.06
N HIS A 204 11.60 -17.26 8.70
CA HIS A 204 10.63 -17.15 7.62
C HIS A 204 9.38 -16.43 8.14
N VAL A 205 9.01 -15.35 7.49
CA VAL A 205 7.80 -14.55 7.76
C VAL A 205 6.79 -14.84 6.65
N ASP A 206 5.72 -15.54 6.99
CA ASP A 206 4.63 -15.90 6.07
C ASP A 206 3.52 -14.84 6.19
N VAL A 207 3.22 -14.15 5.09
CA VAL A 207 2.21 -13.08 5.04
C VAL A 207 1.16 -13.43 3.99
N ALA A 208 -0.04 -13.77 4.46
CA ALA A 208 -1.18 -14.11 3.61
C ALA A 208 -2.07 -12.91 3.37
N MET A 209 -2.33 -12.55 2.11
CA MET A 209 -3.20 -11.45 1.73
C MET A 209 -4.63 -11.62 2.28
N THR A 210 -5.15 -12.86 2.27
CA THR A 210 -6.48 -13.17 2.81
C THR A 210 -6.57 -12.92 4.31
N GLU A 211 -5.53 -13.25 5.07
CA GLU A 211 -5.48 -13.04 6.52
C GLU A 211 -5.32 -11.56 6.85
N CYS A 212 -4.44 -10.86 6.13
CA CYS A 212 -4.31 -9.41 6.27
C CYS A 212 -5.64 -8.71 5.97
N ALA A 213 -6.31 -9.06 4.87
CA ALA A 213 -7.62 -8.50 4.54
C ALA A 213 -8.68 -8.80 5.60
N MET A 214 -8.66 -10.01 6.19
CA MET A 214 -9.61 -10.39 7.24
C MET A 214 -9.55 -9.45 8.46
N THR A 215 -8.41 -8.84 8.75
CA THR A 215 -8.27 -7.87 9.86
C THR A 215 -9.18 -6.65 9.70
N LEU A 216 -9.61 -6.31 8.48
CA LEU A 216 -10.59 -5.24 8.23
C LEU A 216 -11.97 -5.55 8.85
N THR A 217 -12.25 -6.79 9.22
CA THR A 217 -13.49 -7.20 9.87
C THR A 217 -13.40 -7.26 11.40
N ALA A 218 -12.25 -6.91 11.98
CA ALA A 218 -12.00 -7.03 13.43
C ALA A 218 -13.04 -6.29 14.28
N ASN A 219 -13.52 -5.12 13.82
CA ASN A 219 -14.56 -4.36 14.52
C ASN A 219 -15.90 -5.10 14.57
N LEU A 220 -16.23 -5.93 13.60
CA LEU A 220 -17.45 -6.75 13.59
C LEU A 220 -17.35 -7.84 14.65
N LEU A 221 -16.22 -8.53 14.69
CA LEU A 221 -15.95 -9.60 15.67
C LEU A 221 -15.89 -9.06 17.12
N SER A 222 -15.47 -7.80 17.30
CA SER A 222 -15.39 -7.19 18.62
C SER A 222 -16.71 -6.58 19.10
N ARG A 223 -17.62 -6.24 18.19
CA ARG A 223 -18.84 -5.46 18.52
C ARG A 223 -20.10 -6.33 18.61
N TYR A 224 -20.17 -7.42 17.88
CA TYR A 224 -21.35 -8.26 17.78
C TYR A 224 -21.06 -9.67 18.33
N GLU A 225 -22.07 -10.32 18.90
CA GLU A 225 -21.96 -11.68 19.42
C GLU A 225 -21.63 -12.67 18.30
N THR A 226 -22.28 -12.49 17.15
CA THR A 226 -21.90 -13.15 15.90
C THR A 226 -21.81 -12.13 14.75
N PRO A 227 -21.03 -12.40 13.70
CA PRO A 227 -21.00 -11.53 12.51
C PRO A 227 -22.37 -11.35 11.83
N ALA A 228 -23.31 -12.31 12.03
CA ALA A 228 -24.67 -12.24 11.52
C ALA A 228 -25.53 -11.18 12.20
N ASP A 229 -25.18 -10.79 13.43
CA ASP A 229 -25.88 -9.75 14.21
C ASP A 229 -25.49 -8.34 13.72
N ALA A 230 -24.46 -8.21 12.90
CA ALA A 230 -24.08 -6.94 12.35
C ALA A 230 -25.15 -6.43 11.37
N PRO A 231 -25.44 -5.11 11.34
CA PRO A 231 -26.39 -4.54 10.39
C PRO A 231 -26.08 -4.96 8.94
N PRO A 232 -27.07 -5.19 8.12
CA PRO A 232 -26.87 -5.51 6.70
C PRO A 232 -25.99 -4.48 5.99
N ARG A 233 -25.29 -4.90 4.93
CA ARG A 233 -24.58 -3.97 4.05
C ARG A 233 -25.55 -2.88 3.55
N GLY A 234 -25.04 -1.65 3.38
CA GLY A 234 -25.86 -0.52 2.99
C GLY A 234 -26.70 0.10 4.11
N SER A 235 -26.82 -0.57 5.26
CA SER A 235 -27.46 0.03 6.44
C SER A 235 -26.60 1.17 6.97
N ARG A 236 -27.04 2.39 6.75
CA ARG A 236 -26.36 3.59 7.22
C ARG A 236 -27.19 4.30 8.30
N ARG A 237 -26.52 4.76 9.33
CA ARG A 237 -27.13 5.64 10.35
C ARG A 237 -27.44 7.00 9.70
N ALA A 238 -28.38 7.76 10.29
CA ALA A 238 -28.71 9.09 9.81
C ALA A 238 -27.56 10.11 10.02
N ASP A 239 -26.76 9.90 11.07
CA ASP A 239 -25.62 10.73 11.49
C ASP A 239 -24.29 10.36 10.78
N LEU A 240 -24.34 9.45 9.81
CA LEU A 240 -23.22 9.07 8.96
C LEU A 240 -23.68 9.04 7.50
N GLY A 241 -23.17 9.94 6.68
CA GLY A 241 -23.67 10.06 5.32
C GLY A 241 -22.68 10.49 4.26
N LEU A 242 -23.01 10.07 3.05
CA LEU A 242 -22.49 10.64 1.81
C LEU A 242 -23.64 11.40 1.16
N TRP A 243 -23.43 12.68 0.87
CA TRP A 243 -24.48 13.60 0.41
C TRP A 243 -24.08 14.19 -0.93
N ARG A 244 -24.98 14.10 -1.90
CA ARG A 244 -24.77 14.72 -3.22
C ARG A 244 -25.28 16.16 -3.18
N CYS A 245 -24.38 17.11 -3.48
CA CYS A 245 -24.68 18.54 -3.49
C CYS A 245 -25.23 19.00 -4.86
N ALA A 246 -25.73 20.24 -4.93
CA ALA A 246 -26.33 20.83 -6.13
C ALA A 246 -25.39 20.82 -7.36
N ASP A 247 -24.08 20.93 -7.14
CA ASP A 247 -23.04 20.90 -8.17
C ASP A 247 -22.62 19.46 -8.60
N GLY A 248 -23.35 18.45 -8.10
CA GLY A 248 -23.06 17.03 -8.38
C GLY A 248 -21.89 16.45 -7.60
N ARG A 249 -21.18 17.26 -6.81
CA ARG A 249 -20.09 16.83 -5.95
C ARG A 249 -20.61 16.22 -4.65
N TRP A 250 -19.75 15.45 -3.97
CA TRP A 250 -20.13 14.75 -2.76
C TRP A 250 -19.42 15.29 -1.52
N LEU A 251 -20.12 15.19 -0.39
CA LEU A 251 -19.65 15.53 0.94
C LEU A 251 -19.92 14.35 1.88
N CYS A 252 -19.00 14.09 2.80
CA CYS A 252 -19.13 13.10 3.86
C CYS A 252 -19.35 13.80 5.20
N THR A 253 -20.29 13.30 6.00
CA THR A 253 -20.47 13.70 7.40
C THR A 253 -20.41 12.48 8.32
N THR A 254 -19.88 12.66 9.55
CA THR A 254 -19.72 11.58 10.54
C THR A 254 -20.07 12.06 11.95
N ASP A 255 -21.19 12.79 12.10
CA ASP A 255 -21.61 13.42 13.34
C ASP A 255 -22.20 12.42 14.36
N MET A 256 -21.42 11.35 14.64
CA MET A 256 -21.87 10.19 15.42
C MET A 256 -22.02 10.48 16.92
N GLU A 257 -21.29 11.45 17.46
CA GLU A 257 -21.43 11.86 18.86
C GLU A 257 -22.62 12.80 19.03
N PRO A 258 -23.43 12.67 20.10
CA PRO A 258 -24.67 13.44 20.29
C PRO A 258 -24.49 14.97 20.17
N ARG A 259 -23.37 15.51 20.62
CA ARG A 259 -23.07 16.95 20.51
C ARG A 259 -22.88 17.40 19.06
N TYR A 260 -22.17 16.62 18.24
CA TYR A 260 -21.97 16.94 16.85
C TYR A 260 -23.25 16.75 16.04
N TRP A 261 -24.02 15.70 16.34
CA TRP A 261 -25.34 15.50 15.75
C TRP A 261 -26.28 16.66 16.04
N ALA A 262 -26.34 17.16 17.29
CA ALA A 262 -27.15 18.31 17.65
C ALA A 262 -26.72 19.55 16.84
N THR A 263 -25.43 19.89 16.82
CA THR A 263 -24.91 21.02 16.04
C THR A 263 -25.21 20.86 14.55
N PHE A 264 -24.99 19.65 13.99
CA PHE A 264 -25.32 19.37 12.60
C PHE A 264 -26.81 19.60 12.28
N CYS A 265 -27.71 19.10 13.12
CA CYS A 265 -29.15 19.28 12.95
C CYS A 265 -29.56 20.77 13.04
N GLU A 266 -28.97 21.52 13.96
CA GLU A 266 -29.21 22.97 14.06
C GLU A 266 -28.77 23.72 12.80
N VAL A 267 -27.59 23.43 12.30
CA VAL A 267 -27.03 23.99 11.06
C VAL A 267 -27.88 23.63 9.84
N MET A 268 -28.41 22.41 9.79
CA MET A 268 -29.30 21.97 8.72
C MET A 268 -30.73 22.52 8.85
N GLY A 269 -31.03 23.31 9.93
CA GLY A 269 -32.36 23.80 10.21
C GLY A 269 -33.35 22.72 10.61
N ARG A 270 -32.86 21.59 11.15
CA ARG A 270 -33.67 20.44 11.53
C ARG A 270 -33.41 20.01 12.99
N PRO A 271 -33.62 20.94 13.96
CA PRO A 271 -33.45 20.58 15.40
C PRO A 271 -34.41 19.48 15.84
N ASP A 272 -35.52 19.27 15.13
CA ASP A 272 -36.46 18.18 15.33
C ASP A 272 -35.82 16.77 15.15
N PHE A 273 -34.70 16.66 14.45
CA PHE A 273 -33.97 15.40 14.27
C PHE A 273 -33.03 15.08 15.43
N ILE A 274 -32.72 16.01 16.31
CA ILE A 274 -31.77 15.79 17.42
C ILE A 274 -32.15 14.55 18.27
N PRO A 275 -33.40 14.41 18.75
CA PRO A 275 -33.78 13.24 19.56
C PRO A 275 -33.89 11.95 18.74
N LEU A 276 -33.82 12.01 17.42
CA LEU A 276 -34.04 10.87 16.52
C LEU A 276 -32.75 10.23 16.01
N GLN A 277 -31.58 10.62 16.52
CA GLN A 277 -30.26 10.17 16.04
C GLN A 277 -30.17 8.66 15.84
N LEU A 278 -30.68 7.88 16.78
CA LEU A 278 -30.58 6.41 16.82
C LEU A 278 -31.91 5.72 16.47
N ASP A 279 -32.95 6.47 16.11
CA ASP A 279 -34.24 5.91 15.75
C ASP A 279 -34.19 5.26 14.38
N ALA A 280 -34.06 3.93 14.36
CA ALA A 280 -34.01 3.15 13.12
C ALA A 280 -35.28 3.29 12.26
N SER A 281 -36.44 3.56 12.89
CA SER A 281 -37.74 3.68 12.16
C SER A 281 -37.85 5.00 11.37
N ARG A 282 -37.12 6.02 11.78
CA ARG A 282 -37.13 7.34 11.14
C ARG A 282 -35.89 7.58 10.26
N ARG A 283 -34.97 6.65 10.25
CA ARG A 283 -33.65 6.79 9.57
C ARG A 283 -33.79 7.18 8.10
N ASP A 284 -34.61 6.48 7.35
CA ASP A 284 -34.71 6.65 5.91
C ASP A 284 -35.37 8.00 5.57
N GLU A 285 -36.41 8.42 6.30
CA GLU A 285 -37.02 9.74 6.21
C GLU A 285 -36.01 10.88 6.50
N ILE A 286 -35.22 10.70 7.57
CA ILE A 286 -34.18 11.70 7.92
C ILE A 286 -33.16 11.81 6.78
N ARG A 287 -32.70 10.69 6.27
CA ARG A 287 -31.71 10.66 5.17
C ARG A 287 -32.24 11.28 3.88
N GLU A 288 -33.47 10.98 3.50
CA GLU A 288 -34.13 11.59 2.33
C GLU A 288 -34.25 13.11 2.49
N THR A 289 -34.67 13.57 3.66
CA THR A 289 -34.78 15.00 3.97
C THR A 289 -33.40 15.68 3.90
N LEU A 290 -32.38 15.11 4.52
CA LEU A 290 -31.04 15.67 4.50
C LEU A 290 -30.47 15.69 3.07
N GLN A 291 -30.66 14.62 2.29
CA GLN A 291 -30.24 14.59 0.89
C GLN A 291 -30.91 15.69 0.05
N ALA A 292 -32.19 15.96 0.28
CA ALA A 292 -32.92 17.04 -0.41
C ALA A 292 -32.29 18.41 -0.05
N LEU A 293 -32.00 18.67 1.23
CA LEU A 293 -31.33 19.88 1.67
C LEU A 293 -29.93 20.03 1.04
N PHE A 294 -29.12 18.98 1.05
CA PHE A 294 -27.79 19.02 0.44
C PHE A 294 -27.85 19.34 -1.06
N ALA A 295 -28.87 18.88 -1.76
CA ALA A 295 -29.07 19.15 -3.18
C ALA A 295 -29.44 20.59 -3.52
N GLU A 296 -29.76 21.44 -2.52
CA GLU A 296 -30.12 22.84 -2.74
C GLU A 296 -28.89 23.76 -2.97
N LYS A 297 -27.72 23.40 -2.44
CA LYS A 297 -26.52 24.24 -2.48
C LYS A 297 -25.30 23.47 -2.99
N PRO A 298 -24.31 24.18 -3.58
CA PRO A 298 -23.07 23.54 -4.01
C PRO A 298 -22.21 23.10 -2.81
N ARG A 299 -21.33 22.12 -3.01
CA ARG A 299 -20.44 21.55 -1.98
C ARG A 299 -19.68 22.62 -1.19
N ALA A 300 -19.17 23.65 -1.87
CA ALA A 300 -18.40 24.73 -1.22
C ALA A 300 -19.22 25.50 -0.16
N HIS A 301 -20.53 25.68 -0.38
CA HIS A 301 -21.41 26.33 0.62
C HIS A 301 -21.47 25.50 1.91
N TRP A 302 -21.70 24.19 1.78
CA TRP A 302 -21.80 23.30 2.93
C TRP A 302 -20.49 23.19 3.69
N LEU A 303 -19.35 23.12 2.97
CA LEU A 303 -18.02 23.08 3.60
C LEU A 303 -17.77 24.32 4.45
N ALA A 304 -18.11 25.51 3.95
CA ALA A 304 -17.95 26.76 4.72
C ALA A 304 -18.83 26.77 5.96
N LEU A 305 -20.11 26.39 5.81
CA LEU A 305 -21.10 26.39 6.88
C LEU A 305 -20.71 25.41 8.02
N PHE A 306 -20.29 24.21 7.65
CA PHE A 306 -19.88 23.19 8.64
C PHE A 306 -18.53 23.52 9.31
N ALA A 307 -17.61 24.19 8.59
CA ALA A 307 -16.36 24.65 9.17
C ALA A 307 -16.60 25.70 10.27
N GLU A 308 -17.52 26.64 10.05
CA GLU A 308 -17.91 27.65 11.02
C GLU A 308 -18.58 27.00 12.26
N ALA A 309 -19.44 26.03 12.04
CA ALA A 309 -20.16 25.32 13.11
C ALA A 309 -19.31 24.30 13.88
N GLY A 310 -18.22 23.82 13.31
CA GLY A 310 -17.33 22.85 13.94
C GLY A 310 -17.90 21.43 14.00
N THR A 311 -18.66 21.00 12.98
CA THR A 311 -19.16 19.64 12.82
C THR A 311 -18.10 18.70 12.23
N GLN A 312 -18.43 17.40 12.07
CA GLN A 312 -17.52 16.39 11.52
C GLN A 312 -17.84 16.12 10.04
N PHE A 313 -17.08 16.73 9.16
CA PHE A 313 -17.33 16.68 7.71
C PHE A 313 -16.04 16.65 6.90
N ALA A 314 -16.14 16.21 5.66
CA ALA A 314 -15.07 16.35 4.67
C ALA A 314 -15.65 16.38 3.24
N PRO A 315 -15.00 17.07 2.28
CA PRO A 315 -15.28 16.86 0.87
C PRO A 315 -14.90 15.42 0.48
N VAL A 316 -15.69 14.79 -0.38
CA VAL A 316 -15.23 13.57 -1.07
C VAL A 316 -14.37 14.05 -2.25
N ASN A 317 -13.07 14.09 -2.01
CA ASN A 317 -12.10 14.51 -3.01
C ASN A 317 -11.87 13.39 -4.05
N ASP A 318 -11.70 13.75 -5.30
CA ASP A 318 -11.02 12.87 -6.25
C ASP A 318 -9.50 12.85 -5.97
N VAL A 319 -8.78 11.95 -6.65
CA VAL A 319 -7.32 11.82 -6.42
C VAL A 319 -6.56 13.11 -6.74
N THR A 320 -7.00 13.85 -7.76
CA THR A 320 -6.37 15.12 -8.16
C THR A 320 -6.59 16.20 -7.08
N GLU A 321 -7.80 16.30 -6.57
CA GLU A 321 -8.14 17.22 -5.47
C GLU A 321 -7.32 16.86 -4.21
N ALA A 322 -7.24 15.57 -3.87
CA ALA A 322 -6.46 15.10 -2.72
C ALA A 322 -4.95 15.40 -2.85
N LEU A 323 -4.37 15.23 -4.05
CA LEU A 323 -2.96 15.58 -4.31
C LEU A 323 -2.70 17.11 -4.24
N ALA A 324 -3.72 17.94 -4.42
CA ALA A 324 -3.64 19.39 -4.31
C ALA A 324 -3.93 19.92 -2.90
N GLU A 325 -4.48 19.07 -2.00
CA GLU A 325 -4.89 19.46 -0.66
C GLU A 325 -3.72 20.04 0.16
N GLU A 326 -3.91 21.25 0.69
CA GLU A 326 -2.86 21.99 1.42
C GLU A 326 -2.35 21.21 2.64
N GLN A 327 -3.24 20.55 3.37
CA GLN A 327 -2.89 19.71 4.52
C GLN A 327 -1.89 18.61 4.13
N PHE A 328 -2.12 17.94 3.00
CA PHE A 328 -1.25 16.85 2.55
C PHE A 328 0.08 17.38 2.00
N ARG A 329 0.06 18.51 1.30
CA ARG A 329 1.25 19.20 0.81
C ARG A 329 2.13 19.70 1.97
N THR A 330 1.54 20.44 2.90
CA THR A 330 2.25 21.00 4.07
C THR A 330 2.87 19.90 4.93
N ARG A 331 2.16 18.79 5.10
CA ARG A 331 2.71 17.64 5.83
C ARG A 331 3.68 16.81 5.01
N GLY A 332 3.90 17.09 3.72
CA GLY A 332 4.73 16.28 2.83
C GLY A 332 4.15 14.88 2.57
N ALA A 333 2.83 14.67 2.75
CA ALA A 333 2.16 13.45 2.32
C ALA A 333 2.07 13.38 0.81
N VAL A 334 2.23 14.52 0.15
CA VAL A 334 2.43 14.64 -1.30
C VAL A 334 3.76 15.35 -1.52
N VAL A 335 4.62 14.75 -2.30
CA VAL A 335 5.96 15.26 -2.66
C VAL A 335 6.08 15.36 -4.19
N ASP A 336 6.84 16.35 -4.67
CA ASP A 336 7.11 16.45 -6.12
C ASP A 336 8.44 15.77 -6.44
N VAL A 337 8.39 14.78 -7.31
CA VAL A 337 9.58 14.06 -7.80
C VAL A 337 9.91 14.55 -9.21
N THR A 338 11.16 14.89 -9.45
CA THR A 338 11.63 15.25 -10.79
C THR A 338 11.94 13.96 -11.56
N LEU A 339 11.18 13.70 -12.61
CA LEU A 339 11.34 12.55 -13.48
C LEU A 339 12.50 12.74 -14.47
N PRO A 340 13.01 11.67 -15.09
CA PRO A 340 13.85 11.77 -16.28
C PRO A 340 13.19 12.70 -17.31
N GLY A 341 13.97 13.59 -17.93
CA GLY A 341 13.44 14.65 -18.83
C GLY A 341 12.99 15.93 -18.11
N GLY A 342 13.11 16.02 -16.75
CA GLY A 342 12.90 17.25 -15.97
C GLY A 342 11.47 17.55 -15.56
N THR A 343 10.49 16.74 -15.96
CA THR A 343 9.08 16.91 -15.56
C THR A 343 8.92 16.64 -14.06
N ARG A 344 8.25 17.54 -13.33
CA ARG A 344 7.88 17.31 -11.94
C ARG A 344 6.53 16.61 -11.86
N GLN A 345 6.44 15.58 -11.03
CA GLN A 345 5.21 14.83 -10.81
C GLN A 345 4.94 14.65 -9.33
N PRO A 346 3.69 14.89 -8.86
CA PRO A 346 3.30 14.58 -7.50
C PRO A 346 3.30 13.05 -7.28
N GLN A 347 3.90 12.64 -6.19
CA GLN A 347 3.88 11.26 -5.67
C GLN A 347 3.52 11.29 -4.19
N LEU A 348 3.08 10.15 -3.64
CA LEU A 348 2.86 10.05 -2.21
C LEU A 348 4.21 10.11 -1.48
N GLY A 349 4.29 10.91 -0.44
CA GLY A 349 5.40 10.89 0.51
C GLY A 349 5.24 9.75 1.52
N PRO A 350 6.23 9.56 2.43
CA PRO A 350 6.12 8.54 3.45
C PRO A 350 4.88 8.79 4.33
N PRO A 351 4.01 7.77 4.51
CA PRO A 351 2.77 7.94 5.29
C PRO A 351 3.05 8.12 6.79
N VAL A 352 4.19 7.64 7.26
CA VAL A 352 4.68 7.78 8.64
C VAL A 352 5.97 8.57 8.62
N ARG A 353 6.11 9.54 9.52
CA ARG A 353 7.30 10.39 9.66
C ARG A 353 7.98 10.14 10.99
N LEU A 354 9.24 9.75 10.91
CA LEU A 354 10.10 9.51 12.05
C LEU A 354 11.19 10.60 12.18
N GLY A 355 11.35 11.41 11.13
CA GLY A 355 12.42 12.39 10.98
C GLY A 355 13.67 11.77 10.33
N GLY A 356 14.36 12.56 9.53
CA GLY A 356 15.55 12.11 8.80
C GLY A 356 15.26 11.28 7.54
N GLU A 357 14.02 11.26 7.07
CA GLU A 357 13.66 10.55 5.83
C GLU A 357 14.49 11.08 4.64
N PRO A 358 14.98 10.18 3.77
CA PRO A 358 15.75 10.60 2.60
C PRO A 358 14.86 11.38 1.61
N ALA A 359 15.47 12.31 0.88
CA ALA A 359 14.76 13.01 -0.19
C ALA A 359 14.27 12.01 -1.25
N PRO A 360 13.02 12.12 -1.71
CA PRO A 360 12.47 11.22 -2.71
C PRO A 360 13.22 11.37 -4.05
N ARG A 361 13.60 10.22 -4.62
CA ARG A 361 14.27 10.14 -5.93
C ARG A 361 13.42 9.30 -6.87
N PRO A 362 13.38 9.58 -8.19
CA PRO A 362 12.64 8.76 -9.13
C PRO A 362 13.17 7.32 -9.13
N ALA A 363 12.35 6.38 -9.58
CA ALA A 363 12.80 5.01 -9.75
C ALA A 363 13.94 4.91 -10.76
N ALA A 364 14.94 4.11 -10.43
CA ALA A 364 16.05 3.81 -11.31
C ALA A 364 15.59 2.99 -12.53
N LEU A 365 16.28 3.12 -13.66
CA LEU A 365 16.08 2.24 -14.80
C LEU A 365 16.49 0.80 -14.45
N PRO A 366 15.86 -0.22 -15.08
CA PRO A 366 16.25 -1.60 -14.85
C PRO A 366 17.73 -1.84 -15.10
N GLY A 367 18.44 -2.37 -14.08
CA GLY A 367 19.87 -2.64 -14.15
C GLY A 367 20.79 -1.43 -13.99
N HIS A 368 20.23 -0.24 -13.68
CA HIS A 368 21.03 0.97 -13.49
C HIS A 368 22.17 0.79 -12.48
N ASP A 369 21.94 0.02 -11.44
CA ASP A 369 22.88 -0.17 -10.34
C ASP A 369 23.66 -1.50 -10.41
N ASN A 370 23.57 -2.23 -11.55
CA ASN A 370 24.25 -3.52 -11.70
C ASN A 370 25.73 -3.42 -11.40
N ALA A 371 26.44 -2.48 -12.05
CA ALA A 371 27.89 -2.35 -11.87
C ALA A 371 28.25 -2.10 -10.40
N GLU A 372 27.64 -1.10 -9.76
CA GLU A 372 27.89 -0.78 -8.34
C GLU A 372 27.67 -1.97 -7.42
N ILE A 373 26.54 -2.68 -7.61
CA ILE A 373 26.17 -3.81 -6.72
C ILE A 373 27.12 -4.99 -6.92
N LEU A 374 27.45 -5.31 -8.19
CA LEU A 374 28.28 -6.46 -8.52
C LEU A 374 29.75 -6.23 -8.18
N GLU A 375 30.28 -5.02 -8.39
CA GLU A 375 31.62 -4.61 -7.94
C GLU A 375 31.77 -4.72 -6.42
N ARG A 376 30.75 -4.30 -5.64
CA ARG A 376 30.75 -4.46 -4.18
C ARG A 376 30.78 -5.94 -3.72
N LEU A 377 30.40 -6.87 -4.59
CA LEU A 377 30.55 -8.31 -4.38
C LEU A 377 31.94 -8.83 -4.80
N GLY A 378 32.78 -8.00 -5.44
CA GLY A 378 34.09 -8.35 -5.94
C GLY A 378 34.04 -9.16 -7.23
N LEU A 379 33.06 -8.88 -8.11
CA LEU A 379 33.07 -9.39 -9.46
C LEU A 379 33.94 -8.49 -10.36
N GLU A 380 34.61 -9.12 -11.30
CA GLU A 380 35.40 -8.42 -12.30
C GLU A 380 34.50 -7.85 -13.42
N GLN A 381 34.97 -6.82 -14.14
CA GLN A 381 34.19 -6.11 -15.16
C GLN A 381 33.64 -7.05 -16.27
N GLU A 382 34.37 -8.11 -16.60
CA GLU A 382 33.96 -9.09 -17.60
C GLU A 382 32.74 -9.91 -17.12
N GLU A 383 32.74 -10.34 -15.85
CA GLU A 383 31.63 -11.05 -15.19
C GLU A 383 30.38 -10.12 -15.10
N ILE A 384 30.59 -8.86 -14.73
CA ILE A 384 29.52 -7.85 -14.63
C ILE A 384 28.86 -7.64 -16.00
N THR A 385 29.66 -7.54 -17.06
CA THR A 385 29.16 -7.36 -18.43
C THR A 385 28.34 -8.56 -18.88
N ALA A 386 28.81 -9.79 -18.61
CA ALA A 386 28.12 -11.02 -18.94
C ALA A 386 26.74 -11.15 -18.25
N LEU A 387 26.65 -10.74 -16.98
CA LEU A 387 25.42 -10.79 -16.18
C LEU A 387 24.43 -9.66 -16.50
N SER A 388 24.89 -8.57 -17.11
CA SER A 388 24.08 -7.36 -17.38
C SER A 388 23.50 -7.34 -18.80
N GLY A 389 23.89 -8.25 -19.66
CA GLY A 389 23.57 -8.37 -21.09
C GLY A 389 22.15 -8.82 -21.44
#